data_feb4b57d359a2a260b9e9fb897226a2e
#
_entry.id   feb4b57d359a2a260b9e9fb897226a2e
#
_cell.length_a   1.000
_cell.length_b   1.000
_cell.length_c   1.000
_cell.angle_alpha   90.00
_cell.angle_beta   90.00
_cell.angle_gamma   90.00
#
_symmetry.space_group_name_H-M   'P 1'
#
loop_
_entity.id
_entity.type
_entity.pdbx_description
1 polymer ?
#
loop_
_entity_poly.entity_id
_entity_poly.type
_entity_poly.pdbx_seq_one_letter_code
_entity_poly.pdbx_strand_id
1 'polypeptide(L)'
;MSFIKTDLTKLANLNKSKGTGSIRKSKPEYVDFFPPCNNACPAGENIQEWLSLAQEGKIEDAWRKLTEQNPMAAIHGRVCYHPCENSCNRKDLDSSVSIHAVERFLGDEALKNNWQFYPPKT
;
A
#
# COMPACT_ATOMS: atom_id res chain seq x y z
N MET A 1 16.29 -25.15 -41.16
CA MET A 1 16.53 -23.79 -40.69
C MET A 1 16.72 -23.79 -39.19
N SER A 2 17.93 -23.55 -38.73
CA SER A 2 18.17 -23.47 -37.30
C SER A 2 17.82 -22.06 -36.82
N PHE A 3 16.85 -21.94 -35.93
CA PHE A 3 16.55 -20.68 -35.28
C PHE A 3 17.61 -20.41 -34.22
N ILE A 4 18.35 -19.34 -34.36
CA ILE A 4 19.22 -18.86 -33.28
C ILE A 4 18.29 -18.41 -32.13
N LYS A 5 18.40 -19.10 -31.02
CA LYS A 5 17.61 -18.76 -29.85
C LYS A 5 18.21 -17.52 -29.20
N THR A 6 17.72 -16.38 -29.62
CA THR A 6 18.20 -15.06 -29.14
C THR A 6 17.40 -14.54 -27.95
N ASP A 7 16.29 -15.21 -27.60
CA ASP A 7 15.44 -14.81 -26.49
C ASP A 7 15.17 -15.97 -25.55
N LEU A 8 14.52 -15.67 -24.43
CA LEU A 8 14.17 -16.62 -23.40
C LEU A 8 12.85 -17.35 -23.68
N THR A 9 12.21 -17.05 -24.80
CA THR A 9 10.95 -17.69 -25.13
C THR A 9 11.17 -19.08 -25.73
N LYS A 10 10.30 -20.02 -25.38
CA LYS A 10 10.30 -21.33 -26.01
C LYS A 10 9.79 -21.24 -27.45
N LEU A 11 10.39 -22.02 -28.30
CA LEU A 11 9.88 -22.21 -29.66
C LEU A 11 8.42 -22.70 -29.60
N ALA A 12 7.57 -22.09 -30.40
CA ALA A 12 6.17 -22.47 -30.50
C ALA A 12 6.05 -23.91 -31.04
N ASN A 13 5.22 -24.70 -30.41
CA ASN A 13 4.85 -26.02 -30.92
C ASN A 13 3.69 -25.89 -31.91
N LEU A 14 4.01 -25.82 -33.19
CA LEU A 14 3.03 -25.62 -34.24
C LEU A 14 2.11 -26.83 -34.48
N ASN A 15 2.45 -27.98 -33.86
CA ASN A 15 1.61 -29.16 -33.93
C ASN A 15 0.45 -29.16 -32.94
N LYS A 16 0.43 -28.23 -32.01
CA LYS A 16 -0.73 -28.04 -31.13
C LYS A 16 -1.86 -27.34 -31.85
N SER A 17 -2.98 -28.01 -31.92
CA SER A 17 -4.13 -27.58 -32.71
C SER A 17 -4.95 -26.46 -32.07
N LYS A 18 -4.75 -26.20 -30.78
CA LYS A 18 -5.56 -25.16 -30.04
C LYS A 18 -4.75 -24.50 -28.95
N GLY A 19 -4.97 -23.17 -28.82
CA GLY A 19 -4.51 -22.37 -27.71
C GLY A 19 -3.05 -21.93 -27.77
N THR A 20 -2.66 -21.10 -26.84
CA THR A 20 -1.32 -20.53 -26.72
C THR A 20 -0.47 -21.20 -25.65
N GLY A 21 -0.92 -22.33 -25.11
CA GLY A 21 -0.36 -22.98 -23.93
C GLY A 21 1.09 -23.47 -24.06
N SER A 22 1.56 -23.74 -25.28
CA SER A 22 2.95 -24.15 -25.51
C SER A 22 3.89 -22.96 -25.71
N ILE A 23 3.33 -21.79 -26.00
CA ILE A 23 4.08 -20.56 -26.26
C ILE A 23 4.34 -19.82 -24.96
N ARG A 24 3.35 -19.83 -24.06
CA ARG A 24 3.42 -19.09 -22.80
C ARG A 24 3.51 -20.05 -21.60
N LYS A 25 4.64 -20.07 -20.94
CA LYS A 25 4.82 -20.80 -19.68
C LYS A 25 4.62 -19.93 -18.45
N SER A 26 4.79 -18.64 -18.60
CA SER A 26 4.68 -17.68 -17.50
C SER A 26 3.61 -16.70 -17.82
N LYS A 27 2.82 -16.38 -16.84
CA LYS A 27 1.79 -15.35 -16.90
C LYS A 27 2.35 -14.09 -16.24
N PRO A 28 2.27 -12.92 -16.89
CA PRO A 28 2.60 -11.69 -16.19
C PRO A 28 1.70 -11.53 -14.97
N GLU A 29 2.31 -11.28 -13.84
CA GLU A 29 1.59 -11.04 -12.60
C GLU A 29 1.88 -9.62 -12.17
N TYR A 30 0.80 -8.90 -11.85
CA TYR A 30 0.94 -7.55 -11.33
C TYR A 30 1.40 -7.61 -9.89
N VAL A 31 2.57 -7.07 -9.61
CA VAL A 31 3.09 -6.97 -8.26
C VAL A 31 2.94 -5.52 -7.80
N ASP A 32 2.16 -5.34 -6.75
CA ASP A 32 1.95 -4.04 -6.14
C ASP A 32 3.16 -3.68 -5.29
N PHE A 33 3.92 -2.68 -5.73
CA PHE A 33 5.02 -2.15 -4.94
C PHE A 33 4.50 -1.00 -4.08
N PHE A 34 4.36 -1.28 -2.80
CA PHE A 34 3.97 -0.25 -1.85
C PHE A 34 5.07 0.81 -1.69
N PRO A 35 4.70 2.04 -1.33
CA PRO A 35 5.69 3.07 -1.07
C PRO A 35 6.56 2.71 0.13
N PRO A 36 7.78 3.29 0.25
CA PRO A 36 8.69 2.96 1.35
C PRO A 36 8.10 3.16 2.73
N CYS A 37 7.20 4.12 2.91
CA CYS A 37 6.54 4.37 4.19
C CYS A 37 5.72 3.18 4.67
N ASN A 38 5.01 2.49 3.77
CA ASN A 38 4.26 1.28 4.13
C ASN A 38 5.19 0.19 4.68
N ASN A 39 6.34 0.02 4.05
CA ASN A 39 7.31 -1.00 4.46
C ASN A 39 8.06 -0.62 5.74
N ALA A 40 8.24 0.67 6.00
CA ALA A 40 8.94 1.15 7.18
C ALA A 40 8.08 1.14 8.44
N CYS A 41 6.76 1.11 8.32
CA CYS A 41 5.86 1.13 9.46
C CYS A 41 5.93 -0.21 10.21
N PRO A 42 6.33 -0.22 11.51
CA PRO A 42 6.41 -1.46 12.29
C PRO A 42 5.03 -2.10 12.53
N ALA A 43 3.96 -1.31 12.52
CA ALA A 43 2.60 -1.81 12.65
C ALA A 43 2.04 -2.38 11.34
N GLY A 44 2.71 -2.17 10.22
CA GLY A 44 2.25 -2.63 8.92
C GLY A 44 1.07 -1.87 8.37
N GLU A 45 0.94 -0.59 8.69
CA GLU A 45 -0.13 0.26 8.19
C GLU A 45 -0.05 0.43 6.68
N ASN A 46 -1.20 0.45 6.02
CA ASN A 46 -1.30 0.87 4.63
C ASN A 46 -1.43 2.41 4.55
N ILE A 47 -0.29 3.07 4.73
CA ILE A 47 -0.22 4.53 4.83
C ILE A 47 -0.69 5.20 3.55
N GLN A 48 -0.32 4.65 2.41
CA GLN A 48 -0.74 5.18 1.10
C GLN A 48 -2.26 5.24 0.98
N GLU A 49 -2.94 4.20 1.39
CA GLU A 49 -4.40 4.11 1.26
C GLU A 49 -5.13 5.09 2.17
N TRP A 50 -4.77 5.15 3.46
CA TRP A 50 -5.47 6.08 4.34
C TRP A 50 -5.09 7.55 4.06
N LEU A 51 -3.88 7.84 3.59
CA LEU A 51 -3.54 9.18 3.12
C LEU A 51 -4.36 9.57 1.89
N SER A 52 -4.55 8.67 0.96
CA SER A 52 -5.37 8.88 -0.24
C SER A 52 -6.82 9.20 0.13
N LEU A 53 -7.38 8.44 1.07
CA LEU A 53 -8.74 8.67 1.57
C LEU A 53 -8.85 10.03 2.26
N ALA A 54 -7.85 10.40 3.05
CA ALA A 54 -7.82 11.71 3.70
C ALA A 54 -7.74 12.86 2.67
N GLN A 55 -6.95 12.68 1.62
CA GLN A 55 -6.84 13.65 0.53
C GLN A 55 -8.17 13.85 -0.20
N GLU A 56 -8.95 12.79 -0.36
CA GLU A 56 -10.28 12.84 -0.99
C GLU A 56 -11.34 13.47 -0.08
N GLY A 57 -11.02 13.79 1.16
CA GLY A 57 -11.96 14.33 2.14
C GLY A 57 -12.76 13.26 2.88
N LYS A 58 -12.49 12.00 2.66
CA LYS A 58 -13.14 10.85 3.33
C LYS A 58 -12.46 10.58 4.68
N ILE A 59 -12.63 11.49 5.61
CA ILE A 59 -11.87 11.51 6.87
C ILE A 59 -12.19 10.29 7.75
N GLU A 60 -13.46 9.95 7.89
CA GLU A 60 -13.85 8.78 8.69
C GLU A 60 -13.33 7.48 8.07
N ASP A 61 -13.43 7.34 6.75
CA ASP A 61 -12.92 6.16 6.04
C ASP A 61 -11.40 6.03 6.18
N ALA A 62 -10.69 7.16 6.11
CA ALA A 62 -9.26 7.21 6.35
C ALA A 62 -8.90 6.74 7.76
N TRP A 63 -9.64 7.21 8.76
CA TRP A 63 -9.44 6.77 10.14
C TRP A 63 -9.72 5.27 10.30
N ARG A 64 -10.78 4.76 9.68
CA ARG A 64 -11.10 3.33 9.75
C ARG A 64 -10.02 2.48 9.10
N LYS A 65 -9.46 2.95 7.99
CA LYS A 65 -8.36 2.24 7.33
C LYS A 65 -7.07 2.27 8.18
N LEU A 66 -6.74 3.42 8.74
CA LEU A 66 -5.60 3.59 9.63
C LEU A 66 -5.70 2.65 10.85
N THR A 67 -6.88 2.59 11.45
CA THR A 67 -7.10 1.85 12.69
C THR A 67 -7.21 0.33 12.51
N GLU A 68 -7.22 -0.18 11.29
CA GLU A 68 -7.07 -1.62 11.04
C GLU A 68 -5.78 -2.17 11.67
N GLN A 69 -4.72 -1.37 11.65
CA GLN A 69 -3.39 -1.75 12.14
C GLN A 69 -2.94 -0.93 13.36
N ASN A 70 -3.58 0.20 13.60
CA ASN A 70 -3.19 1.13 14.67
C ASN A 70 -4.42 1.68 15.38
N PRO A 71 -4.88 1.02 16.44
CA PRO A 71 -6.10 1.43 17.14
C PRO A 71 -5.98 2.72 17.95
N MET A 72 -4.76 3.21 18.15
CA MET A 72 -4.45 4.39 18.99
C MET A 72 -3.86 5.53 18.19
N ALA A 73 -4.51 5.91 17.10
CA ALA A 73 -3.99 6.91 16.15
C ALA A 73 -3.66 8.26 16.80
N ALA A 74 -4.51 8.74 17.69
CA ALA A 74 -4.28 10.02 18.38
C ALA A 74 -3.02 10.00 19.25
N ILE A 75 -2.74 8.87 19.88
CA ILE A 75 -1.55 8.69 20.73
C ILE A 75 -0.32 8.50 19.87
N HIS A 76 -0.36 7.58 18.93
CA HIS A 76 0.78 7.28 18.06
C HIS A 76 1.12 8.45 17.14
N GLY A 77 0.14 9.26 16.72
CA GLY A 77 0.39 10.48 15.99
C GLY A 77 1.21 11.52 16.75
N ARG A 78 1.32 11.36 18.09
CA ARG A 78 2.13 12.23 18.96
C ARG A 78 3.44 11.61 19.39
N VAL A 79 3.47 10.29 19.65
CA VAL A 79 4.61 9.64 20.33
C VAL A 79 5.41 8.68 19.47
N CYS A 80 4.90 8.28 18.32
CA CYS A 80 5.64 7.40 17.42
C CYS A 80 6.88 8.10 16.87
N TYR A 81 7.99 7.37 16.71
CA TYR A 81 9.20 7.89 16.09
C TYR A 81 9.06 8.10 14.57
N HIS A 82 8.01 7.59 13.97
CA HIS A 82 7.66 7.75 12.57
C HIS A 82 8.78 7.38 11.60
N PRO A 83 9.25 6.11 11.61
CA PRO A 83 10.25 5.66 10.64
C PRO A 83 9.74 5.77 9.20
N CYS A 84 8.41 5.80 9.00
CA CYS A 84 7.80 6.03 7.70
C CYS A 84 8.23 7.37 7.09
N GLU A 85 8.32 8.43 7.87
CA GLU A 85 8.76 9.75 7.38
C GLU A 85 10.24 9.74 7.00
N ASN A 86 11.07 9.03 7.77
CA ASN A 86 12.49 8.89 7.46
C ASN A 86 12.72 8.14 6.15
N SER A 87 11.84 7.24 5.80
CA SER A 87 11.91 6.43 4.58
C SER A 87 11.19 7.08 3.38
N CYS A 88 10.57 8.23 3.58
CA CYS A 88 9.81 8.90 2.53
C CYS A 88 10.73 9.35 1.39
N ASN A 89 10.40 8.95 0.15
CA ASN A 89 11.17 9.33 -1.03
C ASN A 89 11.12 10.84 -1.29
N ARG A 90 10.07 11.51 -0.85
CA ARG A 90 9.91 12.95 -1.03
C ARG A 90 10.90 13.75 -0.19
N LYS A 91 11.43 13.16 0.86
CA LYS A 91 12.43 13.78 1.74
C LYS A 91 13.65 14.33 0.98
N ASP A 92 14.07 13.63 -0.05
CA ASP A 92 15.25 14.01 -0.85
C ASP A 92 14.92 15.08 -1.90
N LEU A 93 13.66 15.29 -2.21
CA LEU A 93 13.21 16.28 -3.19
C LEU A 93 12.88 17.64 -2.56
N ASP A 94 12.05 17.64 -1.55
CA ASP A 94 11.65 18.84 -0.81
C ASP A 94 11.58 18.57 0.70
N SER A 95 10.59 17.83 1.15
CA SER A 95 10.47 17.39 2.55
C SER A 95 9.60 16.14 2.61
N SER A 96 9.80 15.33 3.64
CA SER A 96 8.95 14.17 3.86
C SER A 96 7.49 14.58 4.03
N VAL A 97 6.58 13.73 3.58
CA VAL A 97 5.15 13.90 3.85
C VAL A 97 4.94 13.86 5.36
N SER A 98 4.16 14.80 5.89
CA SER A 98 3.88 14.89 7.33
C SER A 98 2.85 13.84 7.76
N ILE A 99 3.24 12.58 7.69
CA ILE A 99 2.38 11.42 7.96
C ILE A 99 1.85 11.49 9.39
N HIS A 100 2.71 11.77 10.35
CA HIS A 100 2.32 11.87 11.76
C HIS A 100 1.29 12.95 12.04
N ALA A 101 1.37 14.07 11.32
CA ALA A 101 0.41 15.17 11.49
C ALA A 101 -0.98 14.75 11.01
N VAL A 102 -1.08 14.03 9.90
CA VAL A 102 -2.34 13.51 9.38
C VAL A 102 -2.88 12.41 10.30
N GLU A 103 -2.04 11.51 10.77
CA GLU A 103 -2.39 10.46 11.72
C GLU A 103 -2.99 11.06 13.01
N ARG A 104 -2.31 12.04 13.57
CA ARG A 104 -2.79 12.79 14.73
C ARG A 104 -4.14 13.46 14.47
N PHE A 105 -4.27 14.11 13.32
CA PHE A 105 -5.52 14.76 12.92
C PHE A 105 -6.67 13.75 12.84
N LEU A 106 -6.45 12.61 12.19
CA LEU A 106 -7.47 11.56 12.07
C LEU A 106 -7.86 11.01 13.44
N GLY A 107 -6.89 10.78 14.31
CA GLY A 107 -7.15 10.32 15.67
C GLY A 107 -7.94 11.32 16.49
N ASP A 108 -7.59 12.61 16.41
CA ASP A 108 -8.29 13.68 17.11
C ASP A 108 -9.72 13.86 16.60
N GLU A 109 -9.93 13.77 15.29
CA GLU A 109 -11.27 13.82 14.69
C GLU A 109 -12.14 12.65 15.15
N ALA A 110 -11.56 11.46 15.29
CA ALA A 110 -12.27 10.30 15.79
C ALA A 110 -12.75 10.52 17.24
N LEU A 111 -11.90 11.08 18.10
CA LEU A 111 -12.25 11.40 19.47
C LEU A 111 -13.33 12.49 19.54
N LYS A 112 -13.20 13.51 18.73
CA LYS A 112 -14.16 14.62 18.66
C LYS A 112 -15.54 14.17 18.21
N ASN A 113 -15.59 13.26 17.23
CA ASN A 113 -16.85 12.77 16.64
C ASN A 113 -17.33 11.45 17.27
N ASN A 114 -16.63 10.95 18.29
CA ASN A 114 -16.94 9.68 18.94
C ASN A 114 -17.05 8.48 17.98
N TRP A 115 -16.18 8.43 17.00
CA TRP A 115 -16.12 7.29 16.10
C TRP A 115 -15.68 6.04 16.89
N GLN A 116 -16.37 4.94 16.69
CA GLN A 116 -16.13 3.71 17.42
C GLN A 116 -15.87 2.55 16.46
N PHE A 117 -15.16 1.56 16.99
CA PHE A 117 -15.00 0.29 16.27
C PHE A 117 -16.29 -0.51 16.39
N TYR A 118 -16.73 -1.05 15.28
CA TYR A 118 -17.84 -1.99 15.27
C TYR A 118 -17.28 -3.40 15.32
N PRO A 119 -17.85 -4.29 16.16
CA PRO A 119 -17.45 -5.68 16.15
C PRO A 119 -17.73 -6.30 14.78
N PRO A 120 -16.89 -7.26 14.34
CA PRO A 120 -17.15 -7.94 13.08
C PRO A 120 -18.52 -8.61 13.13
N LYS A 121 -19.28 -8.47 12.07
CA LYS A 121 -20.56 -9.16 11.94
C LYS A 121 -20.29 -10.65 11.85
N THR A 122 -20.77 -11.37 12.81
CA THR A 122 -20.73 -12.85 12.81
C THR A 122 -21.81 -13.39 11.87
#